data_86f52ecae6c6155c9b1bb1ff616dc593
#
_entry.id   86f52ecae6c6155c9b1bb1ff616dc593
#
_cell.length_a   1.000
_cell.length_b   1.000
_cell.length_c   1.000
_cell.angle_alpha   90.00
_cell.angle_beta   90.00
_cell.angle_gamma   90.00
#
_symmetry.space_group_name_H-M   'P 1'
#
loop_
_entity.id
_entity.type
_entity.pdbx_description
1 polymer ?
#
loop_
_entity_poly.entity_id
_entity_poly.type
_entity_poly.pdbx_seq_one_letter_code
_entity_poly.pdbx_strand_id
1 'polypeptide(L)'
;MGQVEGSVYMGLGEILMEEMVYRGNRNVVHKFPSMLEYKSPTTMEMCDVKTYLIEDPDPNGPFGAKEVGQGPLLPVPPAVANAVYNAVGVRIDEVPITPEKVLKALKEKSRGRDGRYGPNSVPTIDWPEPLRVPTPAEGGDGHEMPRVAVHS
;
A
#
# COMPACT_ATOMS: atom_id res chain seq x y z
N MET A 1 -18.91 10.73 -5.98
CA MET A 1 -18.48 9.72 -6.98
C MET A 1 -16.99 9.84 -7.26
N GLY A 2 -16.47 10.98 -7.68
CA GLY A 2 -15.07 11.15 -8.06
C GLY A 2 -14.03 10.72 -7.02
N GLN A 3 -14.30 10.88 -5.73
CA GLN A 3 -13.40 10.38 -4.67
C GLN A 3 -13.30 8.85 -4.67
N VAL A 4 -14.41 8.15 -4.91
CA VAL A 4 -14.40 6.68 -4.98
C VAL A 4 -13.67 6.20 -6.23
N GLU A 5 -13.94 6.81 -7.38
CA GLU A 5 -13.24 6.51 -8.64
C GLU A 5 -11.73 6.78 -8.53
N GLY A 6 -11.36 7.93 -7.96
CA GLY A 6 -9.94 8.27 -7.71
C GLY A 6 -9.25 7.30 -6.76
N SER A 7 -9.93 6.82 -5.74
CA SER A 7 -9.39 5.84 -4.80
C SER A 7 -9.17 4.47 -5.43
N VAL A 8 -10.11 4.02 -6.27
CA VAL A 8 -9.94 2.78 -7.04
C VAL A 8 -8.76 2.90 -8.01
N TYR A 9 -8.65 4.04 -8.69
CA TYR A 9 -7.51 4.35 -9.57
C TYR A 9 -6.18 4.25 -8.82
N MET A 10 -6.07 4.91 -7.65
CA MET A 10 -4.86 4.86 -6.82
C MET A 10 -4.53 3.44 -6.38
N GLY A 11 -5.53 2.70 -5.89
CA GLY A 11 -5.34 1.32 -5.45
C GLY A 11 -4.89 0.39 -6.59
N LEU A 12 -5.40 0.56 -7.80
CA LEU A 12 -4.93 -0.17 -8.99
C LEU A 12 -3.48 0.19 -9.32
N GLY A 13 -3.12 1.46 -9.23
CA GLY A 13 -1.74 1.91 -9.40
C GLY A 13 -0.79 1.25 -8.42
N GLU A 14 -1.09 1.34 -7.13
CA GLU A 14 -0.27 0.75 -6.07
C GLU A 14 -0.09 -0.75 -6.22
N ILE A 15 -1.14 -1.48 -6.53
CA ILE A 15 -1.08 -2.94 -6.58
C ILE A 15 -0.43 -3.48 -7.85
N LEU A 16 -0.48 -2.76 -8.98
CA LEU A 16 -0.06 -3.28 -10.28
C LEU A 16 1.17 -2.60 -10.89
N MET A 17 1.42 -1.32 -10.61
CA MET A 17 2.35 -0.52 -11.40
C MET A 17 3.33 0.31 -10.61
N GLU A 18 2.87 0.95 -9.52
CA GLU A 18 3.64 1.98 -8.85
C GLU A 18 4.75 1.37 -8.00
N GLU A 19 5.99 1.68 -8.34
CA GLU A 19 7.15 1.20 -7.60
C GLU A 19 8.28 2.22 -7.66
N MET A 20 8.77 2.65 -6.51
CA MET A 20 9.99 3.41 -6.39
C MET A 20 11.15 2.45 -6.12
N VAL A 21 12.00 2.23 -7.10
CA VAL A 21 13.10 1.28 -7.00
C VAL A 21 14.36 1.96 -6.48
N TYR A 22 14.91 1.46 -5.38
CA TYR A 22 16.17 1.91 -4.80
C TYR A 22 17.24 0.84 -5.00
N ARG A 23 18.42 1.24 -5.47
CA ARG A 23 19.61 0.39 -5.43
C ARG A 23 20.37 0.70 -4.14
N GLY A 24 21.09 -0.28 -3.61
CA GLY A 24 21.92 -0.17 -2.39
C GLY A 24 22.13 1.29 -1.93
N ASN A 25 22.74 1.73 -1.01
CA ASN A 25 22.99 3.12 -0.59
C ASN A 25 21.82 4.14 -0.77
N ARG A 26 20.58 3.66 -0.86
CA ARG A 26 19.35 4.49 -1.03
C ARG A 26 19.30 5.33 -2.33
N ASN A 27 20.09 4.99 -3.33
CA ASN A 27 20.00 5.67 -4.63
C ASN A 27 18.79 5.15 -5.40
N VAL A 28 17.94 6.08 -5.83
CA VAL A 28 16.81 5.78 -6.72
C VAL A 28 17.36 5.32 -8.07
N VAL A 29 16.81 4.22 -8.60
CA VAL A 29 17.21 3.72 -9.92
C VAL A 29 16.79 4.68 -11.02
N HIS A 30 15.70 5.36 -10.80
CA HIS A 30 15.15 6.32 -11.75
C HIS A 30 16.05 7.56 -11.80
N LYS A 31 16.67 7.78 -12.94
CA LYS A 31 17.58 8.91 -13.14
C LYS A 31 16.87 10.26 -13.03
N PHE A 32 15.65 10.31 -13.53
CA PHE A 32 14.75 11.45 -13.45
C PHE A 32 13.35 10.96 -13.06
N PRO A 33 12.96 11.10 -11.79
CA PRO A 33 11.61 10.71 -11.35
C PRO A 33 10.57 11.47 -12.19
N SER A 34 9.86 10.75 -13.02
CA SER A 34 8.82 11.30 -13.89
C SER A 34 7.77 10.23 -14.18
N MET A 35 6.62 10.63 -14.71
CA MET A 35 5.57 9.68 -15.12
C MET A 35 5.98 8.76 -16.28
N LEU A 36 7.13 9.01 -16.91
CA LEU A 36 7.71 8.09 -17.89
C LEU A 36 8.32 6.85 -17.23
N GLU A 37 8.88 6.99 -16.06
CA GLU A 37 9.55 5.92 -15.31
C GLU A 37 8.70 5.42 -14.16
N TYR A 38 8.13 6.31 -13.38
CA TYR A 38 7.15 5.99 -12.35
C TYR A 38 5.77 5.83 -12.99
N LYS A 39 5.37 4.58 -13.20
CA LYS A 39 4.12 4.27 -13.90
C LYS A 39 2.92 4.38 -12.98
N SER A 40 1.86 4.96 -13.48
CA SER A 40 0.51 4.90 -12.91
C SER A 40 -0.47 4.51 -14.00
N PRO A 41 -1.66 4.01 -13.66
CA PRO A 41 -2.65 3.64 -14.67
C PRO A 41 -3.03 4.83 -15.55
N THR A 42 -3.28 4.57 -16.82
CA THR A 42 -3.87 5.53 -17.73
C THR A 42 -5.40 5.35 -17.77
N THR A 43 -6.09 6.20 -18.51
CA THR A 43 -7.53 6.02 -18.73
C THR A 43 -7.89 4.72 -19.44
N MET A 44 -6.93 4.09 -20.12
CA MET A 44 -7.12 2.81 -20.82
C MET A 44 -7.09 1.61 -19.87
N GLU A 45 -6.40 1.71 -18.74
CA GLU A 45 -6.33 0.66 -17.73
C GLU A 45 -7.41 0.78 -16.66
N MET A 46 -8.10 1.92 -16.62
CA MET A 46 -9.15 2.13 -15.62
C MET A 46 -10.40 1.30 -15.92
N CYS A 47 -10.88 0.59 -14.93
CA CYS A 47 -12.12 -0.17 -15.02
C CYS A 47 -13.35 0.71 -14.78
N ASP A 48 -14.52 0.23 -15.21
CA ASP A 48 -15.79 0.87 -14.87
C ASP A 48 -16.07 0.73 -13.37
N VAL A 49 -16.26 1.85 -12.69
CA VAL A 49 -16.56 1.92 -11.27
C VAL A 49 -18.01 2.29 -11.04
N LYS A 50 -18.76 1.38 -10.40
CA LYS A 50 -20.13 1.63 -9.97
C LYS A 50 -20.13 2.04 -8.50
N THR A 51 -20.42 3.30 -8.23
CA THR A 51 -20.42 3.85 -6.87
C THR A 51 -21.83 3.89 -6.30
N TYR A 52 -21.99 3.28 -5.13
CA TYR A 52 -23.21 3.36 -4.32
C TYR A 52 -22.89 4.06 -3.02
N LEU A 53 -23.51 5.20 -2.77
CA LEU A 53 -23.33 5.96 -1.54
C LEU A 53 -24.46 5.63 -0.58
N ILE A 54 -24.10 5.18 0.62
CA ILE A 54 -25.05 4.94 1.71
C ILE A 54 -24.91 6.10 2.67
N GLU A 55 -25.97 6.87 2.81
CA GLU A 55 -26.00 8.01 3.73
C GLU A 55 -26.24 7.53 5.16
N ASP A 56 -25.24 7.71 6.00
CA ASP A 56 -25.28 7.41 7.41
C ASP A 56 -24.53 8.52 8.16
N PRO A 57 -25.20 9.65 8.47
CA PRO A 57 -24.56 10.80 9.09
C PRO A 57 -23.99 10.49 10.47
N ASP A 58 -22.76 10.97 10.74
CA ASP A 58 -22.15 10.87 12.06
C ASP A 58 -22.78 11.91 13.01
N PRO A 59 -23.38 11.49 14.14
CA PRO A 59 -23.98 12.42 15.08
C PRO A 59 -22.96 13.36 15.75
N ASN A 60 -21.69 13.00 15.79
CA ASN A 60 -20.59 13.78 16.38
C ASN A 60 -19.74 14.52 15.34
N GLY A 61 -19.95 14.27 14.07
CA GLY A 61 -19.21 14.88 12.98
C GLY A 61 -19.79 16.23 12.55
N PRO A 62 -18.98 17.14 12.00
CA PRO A 62 -19.46 18.40 11.46
C PRO A 62 -20.41 18.13 10.30
N PHE A 63 -21.65 18.57 10.41
CA PHE A 63 -22.73 18.31 9.43
C PHE A 63 -22.97 16.82 9.13
N GLY A 64 -22.57 15.93 10.02
CA GLY A 64 -22.66 14.48 9.81
C GLY A 64 -21.60 13.90 8.85
N ALA A 65 -20.60 14.68 8.48
CA ALA A 65 -19.60 14.26 7.50
C ALA A 65 -18.68 13.15 8.01
N LYS A 66 -18.38 12.23 7.11
CA LYS A 66 -17.41 11.14 7.30
C LYS A 66 -16.36 11.17 6.19
N GLU A 67 -15.27 10.45 6.42
CA GLU A 67 -14.25 10.21 5.41
C GLU A 67 -14.82 9.33 4.27
N VAL A 68 -14.37 9.57 3.03
CA VAL A 68 -14.81 8.80 1.86
C VAL A 68 -13.65 8.42 0.92
N GLY A 69 -12.50 9.08 1.02
CA GLY A 69 -11.38 8.89 0.08
C GLY A 69 -10.59 7.63 0.34
N GLN A 70 -10.19 7.35 1.56
CA GLN A 70 -9.35 6.20 1.91
C GLN A 70 -10.12 4.87 1.96
N GLY A 71 -11.39 4.92 2.34
CA GLY A 71 -12.22 3.72 2.45
C GLY A 71 -12.25 2.87 1.18
N PRO A 72 -12.52 3.43 0.01
CA PRO A 72 -12.51 2.67 -1.25
C PRO A 72 -11.12 2.24 -1.75
N LEU A 73 -10.04 2.86 -1.29
CA LEU A 73 -8.67 2.50 -1.68
C LEU A 73 -8.23 1.18 -1.03
N LEU A 74 -8.47 1.04 0.28
CA LEU A 74 -7.97 -0.09 1.08
C LEU A 74 -8.35 -1.48 0.55
N PRO A 75 -9.57 -1.75 0.04
CA PRO A 75 -9.94 -3.07 -0.45
C PRO A 75 -9.41 -3.40 -1.85
N VAL A 76 -8.88 -2.44 -2.62
CA VAL A 76 -8.41 -2.68 -3.99
C VAL A 76 -7.21 -3.63 -4.03
N PRO A 77 -6.13 -3.45 -3.27
CA PRO A 77 -5.01 -4.37 -3.26
C PRO A 77 -5.42 -5.83 -2.95
N PRO A 78 -6.14 -6.15 -1.89
CA PRO A 78 -6.56 -7.51 -1.64
C PRO A 78 -7.54 -8.05 -2.68
N ALA A 79 -8.41 -7.22 -3.28
CA ALA A 79 -9.29 -7.63 -4.35
C ALA A 79 -8.52 -8.10 -5.59
N VAL A 80 -7.51 -7.32 -6.01
CA VAL A 80 -6.63 -7.69 -7.14
C VAL A 80 -5.81 -8.93 -6.83
N ALA A 81 -5.24 -9.04 -5.62
CA ALA A 81 -4.50 -10.22 -5.20
C ALA A 81 -5.38 -11.50 -5.24
N ASN A 82 -6.64 -11.38 -4.82
CA ASN A 82 -7.61 -12.48 -4.91
C ASN A 82 -8.02 -12.78 -6.35
N ALA A 83 -8.15 -11.77 -7.22
CA ALA A 83 -8.43 -11.97 -8.63
C ALA A 83 -7.29 -12.73 -9.32
N VAL A 84 -6.03 -12.39 -9.03
CA VAL A 84 -4.86 -13.15 -9.53
C VAL A 84 -4.90 -14.59 -9.04
N TYR A 85 -5.20 -14.80 -7.76
CA TYR A 85 -5.33 -16.16 -7.23
C TYR A 85 -6.43 -16.95 -7.91
N ASN A 86 -7.60 -16.36 -8.12
CA ASN A 86 -8.71 -17.01 -8.82
C ASN A 86 -8.39 -17.36 -10.27
N ALA A 87 -7.60 -16.50 -10.94
CA ALA A 87 -7.23 -16.72 -12.33
C ALA A 87 -6.18 -17.82 -12.51
N VAL A 88 -5.15 -17.85 -11.66
CA VAL A 88 -3.97 -18.70 -11.90
C VAL A 88 -3.53 -19.52 -10.68
N GLY A 89 -4.17 -19.33 -9.53
CA GLY A 89 -3.94 -20.12 -8.31
C GLY A 89 -2.56 -19.90 -7.70
N VAL A 90 -2.06 -18.66 -7.76
CA VAL A 90 -0.83 -18.25 -7.08
C VAL A 90 -1.07 -17.06 -6.15
N ARG A 91 -0.26 -16.93 -5.10
CA ARG A 91 -0.31 -15.83 -4.15
C ARG A 91 0.92 -14.94 -4.30
N ILE A 92 0.68 -13.64 -4.37
CA ILE A 92 1.74 -12.63 -4.38
C ILE A 92 1.53 -11.76 -3.15
N ASP A 93 2.47 -11.81 -2.22
CA ASP A 93 2.41 -11.11 -0.93
C ASP A 93 3.24 -9.83 -0.90
N GLU A 94 3.69 -9.39 -2.05
CA GLU A 94 4.56 -8.23 -2.23
C GLU A 94 4.06 -7.37 -3.38
N VAL A 95 3.73 -6.12 -3.09
CA VAL A 95 3.28 -5.14 -4.09
C VAL A 95 4.49 -4.41 -4.73
N PRO A 96 4.35 -3.94 -5.97
CA PRO A 96 3.28 -4.22 -6.92
C PRO A 96 3.30 -5.68 -7.41
N ILE A 97 2.16 -6.21 -7.83
CA ILE A 97 2.03 -7.54 -8.45
C ILE A 97 2.50 -7.45 -9.90
N THR A 98 3.81 -7.52 -10.09
CA THR A 98 4.40 -7.44 -11.42
C THR A 98 4.29 -8.78 -12.16
N PRO A 99 4.29 -8.77 -13.50
CA PRO A 99 4.32 -10.01 -14.31
C PRO A 99 5.46 -10.95 -13.92
N GLU A 100 6.62 -10.39 -13.56
CA GLU A 100 7.79 -11.17 -13.12
C GLU A 100 7.50 -11.95 -11.83
N LYS A 101 6.87 -11.32 -10.85
CA LYS A 101 6.50 -11.97 -9.58
C LYS A 101 5.49 -13.08 -9.80
N VAL A 102 4.49 -12.84 -10.66
CA VAL A 102 3.50 -13.86 -11.06
C VAL A 102 4.17 -15.04 -11.76
N LEU A 103 5.06 -14.78 -12.72
CA LEU A 103 5.79 -15.85 -13.41
C LEU A 103 6.68 -16.67 -12.47
N LYS A 104 7.33 -16.04 -11.51
CA LYS A 104 8.11 -16.75 -10.48
C LYS A 104 7.21 -17.67 -9.65
N ALA A 105 6.08 -17.18 -9.17
CA ALA A 105 5.13 -17.97 -8.41
C ALA A 105 4.54 -19.14 -9.22
N LEU A 106 4.20 -18.94 -10.50
CA LEU A 106 3.75 -19.98 -11.42
C LEU A 106 4.81 -21.05 -11.63
N LYS A 107 6.07 -20.65 -11.76
CA LYS A 107 7.20 -21.57 -11.91
C LYS A 107 7.40 -22.44 -10.66
N GLU A 108 7.23 -21.89 -9.48
CA GLU A 108 7.27 -22.68 -8.24
C GLU A 108 6.08 -23.64 -8.15
N LYS A 109 4.88 -23.18 -8.49
CA LYS A 109 3.68 -24.04 -8.57
C LYS A 109 3.86 -25.21 -9.54
N SER A 110 4.44 -24.97 -10.73
CA SER A 110 4.69 -26.04 -11.71
C SER A 110 5.70 -27.10 -11.24
N ARG A 111 6.52 -26.77 -10.25
CA ARG A 111 7.48 -27.66 -9.60
C ARG A 111 6.90 -28.41 -8.40
N GLY A 112 5.60 -28.28 -8.16
CA GLY A 112 4.93 -28.91 -7.01
C GLY A 112 5.18 -28.22 -5.69
N ARG A 113 5.71 -26.99 -5.71
CA ARG A 113 5.88 -26.15 -4.51
C ARG A 113 4.67 -25.27 -4.27
N ASP A 114 4.66 -24.56 -3.13
CA ASP A 114 3.67 -23.52 -2.89
C ASP A 114 3.80 -22.43 -3.97
N GLY A 115 2.72 -22.17 -4.69
CA GLY A 115 2.65 -21.13 -5.73
C GLY A 115 2.57 -19.74 -5.13
N ARG A 116 3.54 -19.40 -4.29
CA ARG A 116 3.60 -18.14 -3.53
C ARG A 116 4.87 -17.37 -3.84
N TYR A 117 4.76 -16.04 -3.92
CA TYR A 117 5.87 -15.11 -4.01
C TYR A 117 5.77 -14.06 -2.92
N GLY A 118 6.81 -13.92 -2.14
CA GLY A 118 6.88 -12.96 -1.04
C GLY A 118 7.81 -13.45 0.08
N PRO A 119 7.91 -12.73 1.18
CA PRO A 119 8.75 -13.11 2.30
C PRO A 119 8.25 -14.42 2.93
N ASN A 120 9.18 -15.31 3.25
CA ASN A 120 8.87 -16.61 3.87
C ASN A 120 8.59 -16.51 5.38
N SER A 121 8.87 -15.35 5.97
CA SER A 121 8.65 -15.09 7.40
C SER A 121 8.36 -13.62 7.61
N VAL A 122 7.59 -13.33 8.63
CA VAL A 122 7.44 -11.95 9.12
C VAL A 122 8.77 -11.58 9.81
N PRO A 123 9.41 -10.46 9.44
CA PRO A 123 10.61 -10.04 10.12
C PRO A 123 10.33 -9.80 11.61
N THR A 124 11.22 -10.29 12.47
CA THR A 124 11.16 -9.94 13.89
C THR A 124 11.56 -8.49 14.01
N ILE A 125 10.64 -7.66 14.49
CA ILE A 125 10.90 -6.25 14.75
C ILE A 125 11.24 -6.12 16.22
N ASP A 126 12.49 -5.77 16.52
CA ASP A 126 12.87 -5.30 17.85
C ASP A 126 12.35 -3.87 18.01
N TRP A 127 11.22 -3.75 18.71
CA TRP A 127 10.68 -2.45 19.03
C TRP A 127 11.52 -1.83 20.14
N PRO A 128 12.03 -0.61 19.93
CA PRO A 128 12.66 0.12 21.04
C PRO A 128 11.66 0.33 22.16
N GLU A 129 12.15 0.48 23.39
CA GLU A 129 11.31 0.84 24.53
C GLU A 129 10.43 2.06 24.16
N PRO A 130 9.13 2.02 24.50
CA PRO A 130 8.23 3.12 24.19
C PRO A 130 8.71 4.41 24.84
N LEU A 131 8.92 5.43 24.03
CA LEU A 131 9.24 6.76 24.52
C LEU A 131 7.98 7.36 25.15
N ARG A 132 8.02 7.58 26.46
CA ARG A 132 6.98 8.35 27.14
C ARG A 132 7.29 9.83 27.03
N VAL A 133 6.53 10.53 26.23
CA VAL A 133 6.58 11.99 26.17
C VAL A 133 5.59 12.54 27.22
N PRO A 134 6.04 13.29 28.22
CA PRO A 134 5.13 13.91 29.17
C PRO A 134 4.17 14.86 28.47
N THR A 135 2.91 14.81 28.86
CA THR A 135 1.93 15.79 28.35
C THR A 135 2.22 17.18 28.92
N PRO A 136 1.76 18.26 28.27
CA PRO A 136 1.89 19.63 28.85
C PRO A 136 1.31 19.73 30.23
N ALA A 137 0.27 18.97 30.58
CA ALA A 137 -0.31 18.90 31.91
C ALA A 137 0.61 18.24 32.96
N GLU A 138 1.55 17.40 32.53
CA GLU A 138 2.58 16.75 33.35
C GLU A 138 3.90 17.57 33.40
N GLY A 139 3.89 18.79 32.88
CA GLY A 139 5.05 19.68 32.86
C GLY A 139 6.01 19.47 31.69
N GLY A 140 5.59 18.71 30.66
CA GLY A 140 6.35 18.61 29.41
C GLY A 140 6.19 19.88 28.57
N ASP A 141 7.30 20.51 28.20
CA ASP A 141 7.29 21.69 27.33
C ASP A 141 7.10 21.39 25.85
N GLY A 142 7.00 20.10 25.50
CA GLY A 142 6.80 19.63 24.15
C GLY A 142 7.98 19.84 23.19
N HIS A 143 9.09 20.40 23.67
CA HIS A 143 10.23 20.75 22.83
C HIS A 143 11.42 19.80 22.91
N GLU A 144 11.52 18.94 23.91
CA GLU A 144 12.54 17.91 23.96
C GLU A 144 12.11 16.65 23.20
N MET A 145 12.28 16.69 21.91
CA MET A 145 12.32 15.46 21.12
C MET A 145 13.59 14.69 21.49
N PRO A 146 13.50 13.47 22.02
CA PRO A 146 14.69 12.67 22.26
C PRO A 146 15.42 12.48 20.93
N ARG A 147 16.73 12.76 20.92
CA ARG A 147 17.57 12.50 19.77
C ARG A 147 17.61 11.00 19.54
N VAL A 148 16.91 10.52 18.54
CA VAL A 148 17.06 9.14 18.09
C VAL A 148 18.50 8.98 17.62
N ALA A 149 19.28 8.19 18.33
CA ALA A 149 20.61 7.83 17.90
C ALA A 149 20.45 6.98 16.61
N VAL A 150 20.71 7.60 15.48
CA VAL A 150 20.79 6.88 14.21
C VAL A 150 22.12 6.13 14.23
N HIS A 151 22.09 4.86 14.55
CA HIS A 151 23.25 4.01 14.40
C HIS A 151 23.58 3.93 12.90
N SER A 152 24.76 4.45 12.59
CA SER A 152 25.39 4.46 11.25
C SER A 152 25.74 3.04 10.78
#